data_22bd6d313d3631e667c6e7cd8e4f2596
#
_entry.id   22bd6d313d3631e667c6e7cd8e4f2596
#
_cell.length_a   1.000
_cell.length_b   1.000
_cell.length_c   1.000
_cell.angle_alpha   90.00
_cell.angle_beta   90.00
_cell.angle_gamma   90.00
#
_symmetry.space_group_name_H-M   'P 1'
#
loop_
_entity.id
_entity.type
_entity.pdbx_description
1 polymer ?
#
loop_
_entity_poly.entity_id
_entity_poly.type
_entity_poly.pdbx_seq_one_letter_code
_entity_poly.pdbx_strand_id
1 'polypeptide(L)'
;MSISTAPDQTPRVLCWLRRDLRLHDHAALHHALKSGLPVACVFIFDCTILDSLPADDVRLAFIHDSLLQVQEQLHQYGSELITAHGDPVQKIPELANRLNAKAVYANEDYEPAAMARDQTVSHTLSGQGMELKLFKDQVIFARDEILTQQRQPYTVFTPYKRNWLARIQSEDAQAYDCSQGEWAALPEQTLPDLEELGFQEKSRAKLLSPAGWQGAQTLLEQFEPRIHAYHERRDFPAKRGVSYLAPHLRFGTLSIRQAVSLAWPSDSDGAATWLSELIWREFYQQFLWHHPETATESFKPAYKDLPFPNCEDWFQAWKDGQTGYPIVDAAMRQLNQSGYMHNRLRMISASFLVKDLLIDWRWGEQYFAQKLLDYDMASNVGGWQWAASTGCDAQPYFRIFNPITQSRKFDPDGQFIRRYVPELASLDKQAIHAPWQAKQLPIEFRSGKDYPAPIVDHDTQRHLALALFKQAGEQEQAD
;
A
#
# COMPACT_ATOMS: atom_id res chain seq x y z
N MET A 1 23.96 -26.02 -3.81
CA MET A 1 24.48 -26.78 -4.95
C MET A 1 25.25 -25.86 -5.87
N SER A 2 26.51 -26.21 -6.20
CA SER A 2 27.39 -25.39 -7.04
C SER A 2 26.87 -25.44 -8.47
N ILE A 3 26.39 -24.30 -8.97
CA ILE A 3 26.06 -24.15 -10.39
C ILE A 3 27.37 -24.26 -11.18
N SER A 4 27.34 -25.01 -12.28
CA SER A 4 28.43 -25.24 -13.22
C SER A 4 29.26 -23.95 -13.45
N THR A 5 30.56 -24.05 -13.30
CA THR A 5 31.51 -22.94 -13.27
C THR A 5 31.94 -22.41 -14.66
N ALA A 6 31.32 -22.83 -15.75
CA ALA A 6 31.51 -22.18 -17.04
C ALA A 6 30.48 -21.05 -17.23
N PRO A 7 30.92 -19.81 -17.48
CA PRO A 7 29.96 -18.72 -17.76
C PRO A 7 29.18 -19.09 -19.04
N ASP A 8 27.87 -19.10 -18.94
CA ASP A 8 26.99 -19.21 -20.10
C ASP A 8 27.22 -18.02 -21.00
N GLN A 9 27.81 -18.26 -22.17
CA GLN A 9 28.26 -17.23 -23.13
C GLN A 9 27.11 -16.61 -23.94
N THR A 10 25.90 -17.15 -23.82
CA THR A 10 24.75 -16.67 -24.59
C THR A 10 24.35 -15.25 -24.12
N PRO A 11 24.44 -14.23 -25.00
CA PRO A 11 24.04 -12.89 -24.64
C PRO A 11 22.52 -12.86 -24.39
N ARG A 12 22.10 -12.16 -23.34
CA ARG A 12 20.70 -12.04 -22.94
C ARG A 12 20.41 -10.66 -22.34
N VAL A 13 19.16 -10.42 -21.97
CA VAL A 13 18.74 -9.28 -21.15
C VAL A 13 18.07 -9.78 -19.87
N LEU A 14 18.21 -9.01 -18.79
CA LEU A 14 17.51 -9.30 -17.53
C LEU A 14 16.22 -8.46 -17.43
N CYS A 15 15.14 -9.08 -16.99
CA CYS A 15 13.95 -8.40 -16.51
C CYS A 15 13.93 -8.50 -14.97
N TRP A 16 14.21 -7.38 -14.31
CA TRP A 16 14.27 -7.30 -12.85
C TRP A 16 12.89 -7.01 -12.28
N LEU A 17 12.23 -8.05 -11.75
CA LEU A 17 10.92 -7.99 -11.10
C LEU A 17 11.07 -7.44 -9.67
N ARG A 18 10.12 -6.58 -9.25
CA ARG A 18 10.13 -5.94 -7.92
C ARG A 18 8.73 -5.81 -7.33
N ARG A 19 7.98 -4.78 -7.72
CA ARG A 19 6.58 -4.50 -7.37
C ARG A 19 5.66 -4.77 -8.58
N ASP A 20 5.94 -5.82 -9.32
CA ASP A 20 5.36 -6.13 -10.62
C ASP A 20 5.39 -7.64 -10.87
N LEU A 21 4.93 -8.42 -9.87
CA LEU A 21 5.03 -9.88 -9.80
C LEU A 21 4.03 -10.58 -10.73
N ARG A 22 4.20 -10.37 -12.05
CA ARG A 22 3.41 -10.94 -13.13
C ARG A 22 4.18 -10.98 -14.44
N LEU A 23 3.78 -11.84 -15.39
CA LEU A 23 4.40 -11.95 -16.72
C LEU A 23 3.49 -11.44 -17.86
N HIS A 24 2.32 -10.93 -17.57
CA HIS A 24 1.39 -10.35 -18.54
C HIS A 24 1.20 -8.86 -18.26
N ASP A 25 0.92 -8.08 -19.31
CA ASP A 25 0.73 -6.62 -19.20
C ASP A 25 1.81 -5.94 -18.32
N HIS A 26 3.07 -6.16 -18.67
CA HIS A 26 4.24 -5.74 -17.91
C HIS A 26 5.18 -4.94 -18.80
N ALA A 27 5.33 -3.65 -18.55
CA ALA A 27 6.03 -2.74 -19.46
C ALA A 27 7.50 -3.13 -19.69
N ALA A 28 8.29 -3.30 -18.63
CA ALA A 28 9.70 -3.67 -18.75
C ALA A 28 9.89 -5.03 -19.45
N LEU A 29 9.06 -6.03 -19.13
CA LEU A 29 9.12 -7.35 -19.76
C LEU A 29 8.78 -7.27 -21.25
N HIS A 30 7.75 -6.52 -21.64
CA HIS A 30 7.40 -6.29 -23.03
C HIS A 30 8.57 -5.72 -23.83
N HIS A 31 9.23 -4.69 -23.30
CA HIS A 31 10.40 -4.10 -23.95
C HIS A 31 11.63 -5.01 -23.93
N ALA A 32 11.81 -5.83 -22.88
CA ALA A 32 12.86 -6.82 -22.81
C ALA A 32 12.67 -7.90 -23.91
N LEU A 33 11.45 -8.43 -24.05
CA LEU A 33 11.10 -9.42 -25.07
C LEU A 33 11.26 -8.87 -26.50
N LYS A 34 11.05 -7.58 -26.69
CA LYS A 34 11.29 -6.90 -27.98
C LYS A 34 12.76 -6.54 -28.25
N SER A 35 13.67 -6.83 -27.33
CA SER A 35 15.11 -6.52 -27.51
C SER A 35 15.80 -7.37 -28.60
N GLY A 36 15.19 -8.50 -28.99
CA GLY A 36 15.79 -9.50 -29.87
C GLY A 36 16.82 -10.42 -29.20
N LEU A 37 16.92 -10.37 -27.87
CA LEU A 37 17.77 -11.24 -27.06
C LEU A 37 16.91 -12.06 -26.09
N PRO A 38 17.34 -13.28 -25.71
CA PRO A 38 16.65 -14.08 -24.72
C PRO A 38 16.51 -13.35 -23.38
N VAL A 39 15.32 -13.37 -22.78
CA VAL A 39 14.99 -12.70 -21.51
C VAL A 39 15.12 -13.66 -20.34
N ALA A 40 15.85 -13.27 -19.30
CA ALA A 40 15.88 -13.93 -17.99
C ALA A 40 15.20 -13.06 -16.94
N CYS A 41 14.17 -13.57 -16.25
CA CYS A 41 13.54 -12.88 -15.13
C CYS A 41 14.35 -13.08 -13.85
N VAL A 42 14.56 -12.00 -13.09
CA VAL A 42 15.29 -12.03 -11.82
C VAL A 42 14.49 -11.35 -10.73
N PHE A 43 14.54 -11.88 -9.50
CA PHE A 43 13.99 -11.27 -8.31
C PHE A 43 15.03 -11.28 -7.17
N ILE A 44 15.15 -10.17 -6.46
CA ILE A 44 16.06 -10.05 -5.31
C ILE A 44 15.24 -9.97 -4.03
N PHE A 45 15.45 -10.91 -3.12
CA PHE A 45 15.05 -10.79 -1.73
C PHE A 45 15.96 -9.75 -1.06
N ASP A 46 15.51 -8.52 -1.02
CA ASP A 46 16.29 -7.34 -0.63
C ASP A 46 16.51 -7.31 0.89
N CYS A 47 17.72 -7.65 1.34
CA CYS A 47 18.06 -7.67 2.76
C CYS A 47 17.93 -6.29 3.43
N THR A 48 18.09 -5.19 2.68
CA THR A 48 17.94 -3.84 3.24
C THR A 48 16.51 -3.55 3.68
N ILE A 49 15.55 -4.28 3.14
CA ILE A 49 14.14 -4.25 3.52
C ILE A 49 13.84 -5.38 4.52
N LEU A 50 14.21 -6.62 4.17
CA LEU A 50 13.80 -7.82 4.90
C LEU A 50 14.34 -7.88 6.32
N ASP A 51 15.59 -7.46 6.55
CA ASP A 51 16.24 -7.52 7.87
C ASP A 51 15.53 -6.66 8.94
N SER A 52 14.71 -5.69 8.52
CA SER A 52 13.93 -4.85 9.42
C SER A 52 12.53 -5.39 9.73
N LEU A 53 12.08 -6.43 9.03
CA LEU A 53 10.73 -6.96 9.14
C LEU A 53 10.62 -8.01 10.25
N PRO A 54 9.47 -8.08 10.95
CA PRO A 54 9.25 -9.14 11.92
C PRO A 54 9.12 -10.51 11.21
N ALA A 55 9.57 -11.57 11.88
CA ALA A 55 9.56 -12.93 11.31
C ALA A 55 8.17 -13.45 10.93
N ASP A 56 7.09 -12.84 11.45
CA ASP A 56 5.70 -13.18 11.11
C ASP A 56 5.04 -12.21 10.13
N ASP A 57 5.85 -11.46 9.37
CA ASP A 57 5.37 -10.51 8.37
C ASP A 57 4.60 -11.20 7.25
N VAL A 58 3.36 -10.77 7.03
CA VAL A 58 2.46 -11.39 6.04
C VAL A 58 2.86 -11.09 4.59
N ARG A 59 3.63 -10.01 4.35
CA ARG A 59 4.05 -9.59 3.02
C ARG A 59 4.92 -10.65 2.34
N LEU A 60 5.79 -11.31 3.12
CA LEU A 60 6.68 -12.32 2.58
C LEU A 60 5.92 -13.55 2.09
N ALA A 61 4.88 -13.97 2.81
CA ALA A 61 4.01 -15.06 2.35
C ALA A 61 3.30 -14.69 1.04
N PHE A 62 2.80 -13.45 0.92
CA PHE A 62 2.16 -12.97 -0.31
C PHE A 62 3.14 -12.90 -1.49
N ILE A 63 4.35 -12.35 -1.26
CA ILE A 63 5.42 -12.27 -2.28
C ILE A 63 5.82 -13.67 -2.73
N HIS A 64 6.11 -14.56 -1.79
CA HIS A 64 6.54 -15.94 -2.07
C HIS A 64 5.52 -16.69 -2.92
N ASP A 65 4.22 -16.67 -2.53
CA ASP A 65 3.15 -17.30 -3.29
C ASP A 65 2.96 -16.69 -4.69
N SER A 66 3.23 -15.38 -4.81
CA SER A 66 3.20 -14.69 -6.11
C SER A 66 4.36 -15.13 -7.00
N LEU A 67 5.56 -15.27 -6.44
CA LEU A 67 6.76 -15.73 -7.17
C LEU A 67 6.63 -17.19 -7.61
N LEU A 68 6.01 -18.07 -6.82
CA LEU A 68 5.70 -19.43 -7.25
C LEU A 68 4.85 -19.46 -8.53
N GLN A 69 3.85 -18.58 -8.63
CA GLN A 69 3.03 -18.48 -9.84
C GLN A 69 3.81 -17.88 -11.03
N VAL A 70 4.73 -16.94 -10.79
CA VAL A 70 5.64 -16.43 -11.83
C VAL A 70 6.57 -17.54 -12.33
N GLN A 71 7.15 -18.32 -11.42
CA GLN A 71 8.02 -19.43 -11.75
C GLN A 71 7.28 -20.50 -12.56
N GLU A 72 6.07 -20.89 -12.14
CA GLU A 72 5.21 -21.83 -12.88
C GLU A 72 4.93 -21.34 -14.31
N GLN A 73 4.67 -20.05 -14.50
CA GLN A 73 4.48 -19.49 -15.85
C GLN A 73 5.76 -19.51 -16.67
N LEU A 74 6.93 -19.19 -16.07
CA LEU A 74 8.22 -19.24 -16.76
C LEU A 74 8.58 -20.66 -17.22
N HIS A 75 8.24 -21.68 -16.43
CA HIS A 75 8.41 -23.08 -16.82
C HIS A 75 7.65 -23.43 -18.11
N GLN A 76 6.46 -22.84 -18.33
CA GLN A 76 5.70 -23.05 -19.57
C GLN A 76 6.41 -22.49 -20.80
N TYR A 77 7.31 -21.49 -20.60
CA TYR A 77 8.15 -20.92 -21.65
C TYR A 77 9.54 -21.58 -21.73
N GLY A 78 9.80 -22.65 -20.97
CA GLY A 78 11.13 -23.30 -20.89
C GLY A 78 12.20 -22.42 -20.23
N SER A 79 11.79 -21.49 -19.38
CA SER A 79 12.66 -20.58 -18.63
C SER A 79 12.50 -20.77 -17.13
N GLU A 80 13.28 -20.02 -16.34
CA GLU A 80 13.31 -20.12 -14.89
C GLU A 80 13.37 -18.73 -14.25
N LEU A 81 12.81 -18.60 -13.03
CA LEU A 81 12.97 -17.41 -12.21
C LEU A 81 14.29 -17.47 -11.44
N ILE A 82 15.19 -16.55 -11.72
CA ILE A 82 16.43 -16.43 -10.96
C ILE A 82 16.17 -15.61 -9.70
N THR A 83 16.42 -16.18 -8.53
CA THR A 83 16.34 -15.46 -7.27
C THR A 83 17.71 -15.30 -6.62
N ALA A 84 17.88 -14.23 -5.86
CA ALA A 84 19.01 -14.02 -4.97
C ALA A 84 18.57 -13.30 -3.70
N HIS A 85 19.27 -13.54 -2.60
CA HIS A 85 19.11 -12.82 -1.34
C HIS A 85 20.30 -11.89 -1.15
N GLY A 86 20.05 -10.62 -0.83
CA GLY A 86 21.09 -9.62 -0.58
C GLY A 86 20.69 -8.21 -1.07
N ASP A 87 21.64 -7.29 -1.04
CA ASP A 87 21.45 -5.92 -1.51
C ASP A 87 21.36 -5.87 -3.05
N PRO A 88 20.26 -5.38 -3.64
CA PRO A 88 20.10 -5.25 -5.09
C PRO A 88 21.20 -4.43 -5.77
N VAL A 89 21.79 -3.44 -5.08
CA VAL A 89 22.90 -2.62 -5.61
C VAL A 89 24.11 -3.48 -5.96
N GLN A 90 24.32 -4.57 -5.22
CA GLN A 90 25.39 -5.54 -5.46
C GLN A 90 24.93 -6.69 -6.36
N LYS A 91 23.72 -7.24 -6.04
CA LYS A 91 23.23 -8.48 -6.67
C LYS A 91 22.83 -8.31 -8.13
N ILE A 92 22.27 -7.18 -8.53
CA ILE A 92 21.87 -6.96 -9.93
C ILE A 92 23.08 -6.89 -10.86
N PRO A 93 24.15 -6.08 -10.60
CA PRO A 93 25.35 -6.09 -11.42
C PRO A 93 26.10 -7.45 -11.41
N GLU A 94 26.12 -8.16 -10.26
CA GLU A 94 26.69 -9.51 -10.15
C GLU A 94 25.97 -10.50 -11.08
N LEU A 95 24.62 -10.53 -11.02
CA LEU A 95 23.80 -11.38 -11.87
C LEU A 95 23.92 -11.01 -13.35
N ALA A 96 23.94 -9.72 -13.68
CA ALA A 96 24.09 -9.24 -15.04
C ALA A 96 25.40 -9.73 -15.67
N ASN A 97 26.52 -9.64 -14.94
CA ASN A 97 27.80 -10.18 -15.39
C ASN A 97 27.80 -11.70 -15.52
N ARG A 98 27.33 -12.40 -14.49
CA ARG A 98 27.29 -13.88 -14.46
C ARG A 98 26.47 -14.45 -15.62
N LEU A 99 25.40 -13.78 -16.00
CA LEU A 99 24.47 -14.20 -17.05
C LEU A 99 24.78 -13.58 -18.42
N ASN A 100 25.93 -12.92 -18.60
CA ASN A 100 26.30 -12.22 -19.83
C ASN A 100 25.19 -11.30 -20.36
N ALA A 101 24.55 -10.56 -19.45
CA ALA A 101 23.50 -9.62 -19.81
C ALA A 101 24.04 -8.45 -20.61
N LYS A 102 23.26 -7.94 -21.56
CA LYS A 102 23.57 -6.73 -22.34
C LYS A 102 22.87 -5.49 -21.78
N ALA A 103 21.76 -5.70 -21.09
CA ALA A 103 21.00 -4.66 -20.38
C ALA A 103 20.12 -5.27 -19.29
N VAL A 104 19.70 -4.46 -18.34
CA VAL A 104 18.71 -4.78 -17.32
C VAL A 104 17.46 -3.91 -17.57
N TYR A 105 16.30 -4.54 -17.60
CA TYR A 105 14.99 -3.89 -17.77
C TYR A 105 14.22 -3.98 -16.45
N ALA A 106 13.65 -2.87 -15.98
CA ALA A 106 12.83 -2.84 -14.79
C ALA A 106 11.73 -1.78 -14.92
N ASN A 107 10.65 -1.91 -14.15
CA ASN A 107 9.64 -0.87 -14.07
C ASN A 107 10.03 0.20 -13.06
N GLU A 108 9.65 1.45 -13.32
CA GLU A 108 9.95 2.58 -12.43
C GLU A 108 9.34 2.41 -11.04
N ASP A 109 10.01 2.97 -10.04
CA ASP A 109 9.47 3.16 -8.70
C ASP A 109 9.57 4.66 -8.33
N TYR A 110 8.63 5.13 -7.50
CA TYR A 110 8.47 6.53 -7.15
C TYR A 110 8.84 6.81 -5.68
N GLU A 111 9.16 5.76 -4.91
CA GLU A 111 9.63 5.90 -3.53
C GLU A 111 11.09 6.39 -3.49
N PRO A 112 11.45 7.38 -2.65
CA PRO A 112 12.78 7.99 -2.65
C PRO A 112 13.93 6.99 -2.51
N ALA A 113 13.81 6.01 -1.61
CA ALA A 113 14.82 4.98 -1.41
C ALA A 113 14.99 4.07 -2.64
N ALA A 114 13.89 3.72 -3.31
CA ALA A 114 13.92 2.92 -4.53
C ALA A 114 14.58 3.68 -5.68
N MET A 115 14.30 4.97 -5.82
CA MET A 115 14.93 5.83 -6.83
C MET A 115 16.45 5.94 -6.60
N ALA A 116 16.89 6.15 -5.36
CA ALA A 116 18.32 6.20 -5.01
C ALA A 116 19.04 4.86 -5.30
N ARG A 117 18.40 3.74 -4.95
CA ARG A 117 18.87 2.39 -5.28
C ARG A 117 19.03 2.21 -6.79
N ASP A 118 18.00 2.55 -7.57
CA ASP A 118 17.98 2.40 -9.03
C ASP A 118 19.05 3.26 -9.69
N GLN A 119 19.28 4.47 -9.19
CA GLN A 119 20.37 5.34 -9.65
C GLN A 119 21.74 4.70 -9.40
N THR A 120 21.95 4.11 -8.22
CA THR A 120 23.22 3.43 -7.88
C THR A 120 23.46 2.20 -8.75
N VAL A 121 22.41 1.36 -8.94
CA VAL A 121 22.46 0.20 -9.84
C VAL A 121 22.79 0.64 -11.28
N SER A 122 22.11 1.69 -11.78
CA SER A 122 22.35 2.23 -13.11
C SER A 122 23.79 2.70 -13.30
N HIS A 123 24.35 3.40 -12.31
CA HIS A 123 25.75 3.86 -12.34
C HIS A 123 26.73 2.67 -12.39
N THR A 124 26.51 1.65 -11.56
CA THR A 124 27.37 0.47 -11.52
C THR A 124 27.32 -0.34 -12.83
N LEU A 125 26.12 -0.54 -13.40
CA LEU A 125 25.94 -1.21 -14.69
C LEU A 125 26.60 -0.44 -15.82
N SER A 126 26.47 0.89 -15.84
CA SER A 126 27.11 1.76 -16.84
C SER A 126 28.64 1.63 -16.82
N GLY A 127 29.24 1.54 -15.62
CA GLY A 127 30.68 1.27 -15.46
C GLY A 127 31.13 -0.09 -16.01
N GLN A 128 30.20 -1.01 -16.21
CA GLN A 128 30.39 -2.35 -16.77
C GLN A 128 29.98 -2.45 -18.26
N GLY A 129 29.60 -1.33 -18.89
CA GLY A 129 29.14 -1.27 -20.27
C GLY A 129 27.71 -1.80 -20.51
N MET A 130 26.90 -1.82 -19.45
CA MET A 130 25.48 -2.21 -19.48
C MET A 130 24.57 -1.03 -19.13
N GLU A 131 23.31 -1.12 -19.53
CA GLU A 131 22.28 -0.09 -19.24
C GLU A 131 21.16 -0.64 -18.34
N LEU A 132 20.74 0.13 -17.37
CA LEU A 132 19.46 -0.06 -16.68
C LEU A 132 18.38 0.73 -17.42
N LYS A 133 17.39 0.04 -17.99
CA LYS A 133 16.25 0.64 -18.71
C LYS A 133 15.00 0.58 -17.84
N LEU A 134 14.45 1.76 -17.51
CA LEU A 134 13.26 1.90 -16.65
C LEU A 134 12.04 2.27 -17.47
N PHE A 135 10.88 1.67 -17.11
CA PHE A 135 9.61 1.83 -17.81
C PHE A 135 8.47 2.13 -16.85
N LYS A 136 7.56 3.00 -17.28
CA LYS A 136 6.32 3.32 -16.55
C LYS A 136 5.38 2.10 -16.53
N ASP A 137 4.99 1.65 -15.34
CA ASP A 137 4.09 0.50 -15.17
C ASP A 137 3.09 0.64 -14.01
N GLN A 138 3.47 1.30 -12.90
CA GLN A 138 2.66 1.37 -11.68
C GLN A 138 1.55 2.41 -11.72
N VAL A 139 1.57 3.31 -12.70
CA VAL A 139 0.66 4.45 -12.87
C VAL A 139 0.28 4.59 -14.34
N ILE A 140 -0.83 5.27 -14.61
CA ILE A 140 -1.20 5.65 -15.98
C ILE A 140 -0.38 6.85 -16.42
N PHE A 141 -0.30 7.88 -15.59
CA PHE A 141 0.54 9.06 -15.85
C PHE A 141 1.61 9.19 -14.78
N ALA A 142 2.87 9.31 -15.21
CA ALA A 142 4.02 9.38 -14.32
C ALA A 142 4.57 10.81 -14.24
N ARG A 143 5.17 11.14 -13.11
CA ARG A 143 6.02 12.34 -12.95
C ARG A 143 5.35 13.62 -13.45
N ASP A 144 5.89 14.24 -14.51
CA ASP A 144 5.46 15.51 -15.08
C ASP A 144 4.35 15.36 -16.15
N GLU A 145 3.77 14.18 -16.31
CA GLU A 145 2.73 13.97 -17.33
C GLU A 145 1.42 14.70 -16.96
N ILE A 146 1.13 14.89 -15.67
CA ILE A 146 -0.03 15.67 -15.20
C ILE A 146 0.44 16.85 -14.35
N LEU A 147 0.51 18.03 -14.98
CA LEU A 147 0.89 19.29 -14.33
C LEU A 147 -0.20 20.34 -14.52
N THR A 148 -0.18 21.39 -13.70
CA THR A 148 -0.99 22.61 -13.87
C THR A 148 -0.60 23.34 -15.16
N GLN A 149 -1.41 24.35 -15.56
CA GLN A 149 -1.08 25.19 -16.71
C GLN A 149 0.26 25.96 -16.55
N GLN A 150 0.66 26.21 -15.28
CA GLN A 150 1.93 26.82 -14.93
C GLN A 150 3.08 25.82 -14.80
N ARG A 151 2.86 24.56 -15.23
CA ARG A 151 3.81 23.44 -15.12
C ARG A 151 4.27 23.16 -13.68
N GLN A 152 3.39 23.35 -12.72
CA GLN A 152 3.60 22.99 -11.31
C GLN A 152 2.82 21.70 -10.97
N PRO A 153 3.30 20.89 -10.01
CA PRO A 153 2.55 19.74 -9.52
C PRO A 153 1.23 20.16 -8.86
N TYR A 154 0.25 19.27 -8.96
CA TYR A 154 -1.00 19.48 -8.24
C TYR A 154 -0.85 19.14 -6.75
N THR A 155 -1.36 20.01 -5.89
CA THR A 155 -1.45 19.80 -4.43
C THR A 155 -2.89 19.59 -3.96
N VAL A 156 -3.87 19.63 -4.91
CA VAL A 156 -5.31 19.42 -4.65
C VAL A 156 -5.83 18.36 -5.62
N PHE A 157 -6.52 17.37 -5.08
CA PHE A 157 -6.98 16.19 -5.84
C PHE A 157 -8.01 16.50 -6.92
N THR A 158 -9.02 17.32 -6.61
CA THR A 158 -10.13 17.58 -7.55
C THR A 158 -9.67 18.12 -8.91
N PRO A 159 -8.83 19.16 -8.99
CA PRO A 159 -8.29 19.62 -10.29
C PRO A 159 -7.34 18.61 -10.93
N TYR A 160 -6.56 17.85 -10.15
CA TYR A 160 -5.73 16.75 -10.66
C TYR A 160 -6.58 15.70 -11.37
N LYS A 161 -7.60 15.15 -10.67
CA LYS A 161 -8.54 14.18 -11.24
C LYS A 161 -9.20 14.68 -12.51
N ARG A 162 -9.63 15.95 -12.54
CA ARG A 162 -10.25 16.55 -13.74
C ARG A 162 -9.29 16.53 -14.92
N ASN A 163 -8.04 16.92 -14.73
CA ASN A 163 -7.02 16.91 -15.79
C ASN A 163 -6.69 15.47 -16.23
N TRP A 164 -6.56 14.55 -15.27
CA TRP A 164 -6.33 13.13 -15.51
C TRP A 164 -7.42 12.53 -16.42
N LEU A 165 -8.70 12.74 -16.08
CA LEU A 165 -9.86 12.26 -16.87
C LEU A 165 -9.97 12.93 -18.24
N ALA A 166 -9.50 14.16 -18.38
CA ALA A 166 -9.49 14.86 -19.66
C ALA A 166 -8.35 14.37 -20.59
N ARG A 167 -7.31 13.78 -20.02
CA ARG A 167 -6.11 13.39 -20.76
C ARG A 167 -6.11 11.92 -21.18
N ILE A 168 -6.71 11.02 -20.36
CA ILE A 168 -6.66 9.58 -20.62
C ILE A 168 -7.25 9.22 -21.98
N GLN A 169 -6.53 8.38 -22.73
CA GLN A 169 -6.94 7.81 -24.00
C GLN A 169 -6.95 6.27 -23.88
N SER A 170 -7.55 5.59 -24.86
CA SER A 170 -7.64 4.11 -24.90
C SER A 170 -6.27 3.45 -24.85
N GLU A 171 -5.27 4.08 -25.47
CA GLU A 171 -3.90 3.60 -25.53
C GLU A 171 -3.21 3.59 -24.16
N ASP A 172 -3.56 4.53 -23.27
CA ASP A 172 -2.99 4.61 -21.92
C ASP A 172 -3.44 3.45 -21.03
N ALA A 173 -4.60 2.88 -21.29
CA ALA A 173 -5.16 1.72 -20.59
C ALA A 173 -4.94 0.40 -21.35
N GLN A 174 -4.24 0.42 -22.48
CA GLN A 174 -3.96 -0.77 -23.27
C GLN A 174 -2.90 -1.64 -22.59
N ALA A 175 -3.18 -2.95 -22.50
CA ALA A 175 -2.25 -3.92 -21.95
C ALA A 175 -1.00 -4.10 -22.84
N TYR A 176 0.16 -4.21 -22.23
CA TYR A 176 1.39 -4.59 -22.92
C TYR A 176 1.36 -6.06 -23.31
N ASP A 177 1.58 -6.35 -24.61
CA ASP A 177 1.71 -7.72 -25.12
C ASP A 177 3.08 -8.31 -24.72
N CYS A 178 3.07 -9.32 -23.87
CA CYS A 178 4.24 -10.08 -23.43
C CYS A 178 4.25 -11.51 -24.00
N SER A 179 3.47 -11.81 -25.03
CA SER A 179 3.36 -13.13 -25.63
C SER A 179 4.44 -13.44 -26.67
N GLN A 180 5.12 -12.42 -27.20
CA GLN A 180 6.11 -12.51 -28.25
C GLN A 180 7.51 -12.22 -27.73
N GLY A 181 8.49 -13.02 -28.12
CA GLY A 181 9.89 -12.85 -27.76
C GLY A 181 10.55 -14.17 -27.39
N GLU A 182 11.83 -14.11 -27.07
CA GLU A 182 12.65 -15.27 -26.72
C GLU A 182 12.95 -15.28 -25.23
N TRP A 183 12.75 -16.44 -24.61
CA TRP A 183 13.05 -16.65 -23.19
C TRP A 183 14.39 -17.35 -23.03
N ALA A 184 15.17 -16.96 -22.05
CA ALA A 184 16.45 -17.62 -21.75
C ALA A 184 16.18 -19.04 -21.22
N ALA A 185 16.73 -20.05 -21.87
CA ALA A 185 16.75 -21.41 -21.33
C ALA A 185 17.69 -21.43 -20.12
N LEU A 186 17.14 -21.68 -18.94
CA LEU A 186 17.84 -21.62 -17.65
C LEU A 186 17.66 -22.96 -16.91
N PRO A 187 18.67 -23.40 -16.12
CA PRO A 187 18.50 -24.58 -15.28
C PRO A 187 17.47 -24.32 -14.19
N GLU A 188 16.71 -25.35 -13.85
CA GLU A 188 15.73 -25.32 -12.77
C GLU A 188 16.36 -24.83 -11.46
N GLN A 189 15.65 -23.96 -10.76
CA GLN A 189 16.02 -23.42 -9.46
C GLN A 189 14.87 -23.59 -8.47
N THR A 190 15.21 -23.94 -7.24
CA THR A 190 14.23 -23.96 -6.16
C THR A 190 14.11 -22.56 -5.58
N LEU A 191 12.88 -22.02 -5.51
CA LEU A 191 12.60 -20.81 -4.78
C LEU A 191 12.87 -21.07 -3.28
N PRO A 192 13.66 -20.22 -2.58
CA PRO A 192 13.89 -20.39 -1.15
C PRO A 192 12.57 -20.33 -0.38
N ASP A 193 12.37 -21.19 0.58
CA ASP A 193 11.17 -21.16 1.42
C ASP A 193 11.20 -19.98 2.44
N LEU A 194 10.08 -19.74 3.12
CA LEU A 194 9.99 -18.63 4.05
C LEU A 194 10.95 -18.77 5.24
N GLU A 195 11.21 -20.00 5.70
CA GLU A 195 12.10 -20.26 6.82
C GLU A 195 13.58 -20.02 6.44
N GLU A 196 13.97 -20.39 5.23
CA GLU A 196 15.30 -20.08 4.65
C GLU A 196 15.53 -18.56 4.53
N LEU A 197 14.44 -17.79 4.34
CA LEU A 197 14.47 -16.31 4.31
C LEU A 197 14.35 -15.67 5.70
N GLY A 198 14.21 -16.46 6.79
CA GLY A 198 14.07 -15.98 8.15
C GLY A 198 12.63 -15.67 8.60
N PHE A 199 11.61 -16.10 7.82
CA PHE A 199 10.20 -15.85 8.08
C PHE A 199 9.41 -17.11 8.43
N GLN A 200 8.25 -16.93 9.07
CA GLN A 200 7.44 -18.05 9.58
C GLN A 200 6.34 -18.44 8.60
N GLU A 201 6.23 -19.72 8.28
CA GLU A 201 5.16 -20.28 7.44
C GLU A 201 3.75 -19.97 7.96
N LYS A 202 3.56 -19.87 9.26
CA LYS A 202 2.26 -19.52 9.85
C LYS A 202 1.73 -18.13 9.43
N SER A 203 2.57 -17.22 8.92
CA SER A 203 2.15 -15.92 8.40
C SER A 203 1.19 -16.06 7.22
N ARG A 204 1.32 -17.14 6.43
CA ARG A 204 0.47 -17.46 5.29
C ARG A 204 -1.01 -17.61 5.67
N ALA A 205 -1.30 -18.16 6.84
CA ALA A 205 -2.67 -18.32 7.34
C ALA A 205 -3.38 -16.99 7.68
N LYS A 206 -2.62 -15.88 7.80
CA LYS A 206 -3.17 -14.54 8.04
C LYS A 206 -3.66 -13.85 6.76
N LEU A 207 -3.29 -14.35 5.56
CA LEU A 207 -3.68 -13.74 4.30
C LEU A 207 -5.20 -13.82 4.11
N LEU A 208 -5.85 -12.66 3.98
CA LEU A 208 -7.30 -12.57 3.71
C LEU A 208 -7.64 -12.73 2.23
N SER A 209 -6.65 -12.64 1.35
CA SER A 209 -6.80 -12.74 -0.09
C SER A 209 -5.75 -13.69 -0.65
N PRO A 210 -6.10 -14.50 -1.67
CA PRO A 210 -5.12 -15.32 -2.36
C PRO A 210 -4.06 -14.42 -3.01
N ALA A 211 -2.81 -14.86 -3.01
CA ALA A 211 -1.69 -14.14 -3.63
C ALA A 211 -1.59 -14.39 -5.14
N GLY A 212 -0.68 -13.67 -5.79
CA GLY A 212 -0.33 -13.84 -7.18
C GLY A 212 -1.38 -13.31 -8.17
N TRP A 213 -1.09 -13.49 -9.46
CA TRP A 213 -1.97 -13.01 -10.52
C TRP A 213 -3.32 -13.76 -10.56
N GLN A 214 -3.35 -15.05 -10.22
CA GLN A 214 -4.59 -15.82 -10.14
C GLN A 214 -5.50 -15.31 -9.01
N GLY A 215 -4.91 -14.93 -7.88
CA GLY A 215 -5.61 -14.28 -6.79
C GLY A 215 -6.20 -12.93 -7.19
N ALA A 216 -5.43 -12.12 -7.92
CA ALA A 216 -5.89 -10.85 -8.48
C ALA A 216 -7.07 -11.03 -9.42
N GLN A 217 -6.96 -11.98 -10.35
CA GLN A 217 -8.02 -12.29 -11.31
C GLN A 217 -9.31 -12.74 -10.62
N THR A 218 -9.20 -13.66 -9.64
CA THR A 218 -10.34 -14.11 -8.83
C THR A 218 -11.06 -12.96 -8.12
N LEU A 219 -10.31 -12.02 -7.54
CA LEU A 219 -10.89 -10.85 -6.86
C LEU A 219 -11.53 -9.87 -7.86
N LEU A 220 -10.93 -9.68 -9.03
CA LEU A 220 -11.48 -8.88 -10.11
C LEU A 220 -12.83 -9.42 -10.57
N GLU A 221 -12.90 -10.71 -10.92
CA GLU A 221 -14.13 -11.39 -11.35
C GLU A 221 -15.24 -11.31 -10.27
N GLN A 222 -14.86 -11.41 -8.99
CA GLN A 222 -15.80 -11.24 -7.89
C GLN A 222 -16.24 -9.79 -7.68
N PHE A 223 -15.42 -8.81 -8.02
CA PHE A 223 -15.71 -7.39 -7.85
C PHE A 223 -16.50 -6.79 -9.00
N GLU A 224 -16.22 -7.18 -10.23
CA GLU A 224 -16.85 -6.67 -11.45
C GLU A 224 -18.38 -6.56 -11.36
N PRO A 225 -19.15 -7.61 -10.99
CA PRO A 225 -20.61 -7.53 -10.87
C PRO A 225 -21.09 -6.61 -9.73
N ARG A 226 -20.20 -6.19 -8.82
CA ARG A 226 -20.52 -5.36 -7.65
C ARG A 226 -20.04 -3.91 -7.79
N ILE A 227 -19.26 -3.60 -8.82
CA ILE A 227 -18.65 -2.27 -8.99
C ILE A 227 -19.70 -1.16 -9.08
N HIS A 228 -20.87 -1.43 -9.65
CA HIS A 228 -21.95 -0.46 -9.77
C HIS A 228 -22.46 0.08 -8.44
N ALA A 229 -22.44 -0.75 -7.40
CA ALA A 229 -22.85 -0.37 -6.05
C ALA A 229 -21.67 0.09 -5.15
N TYR A 230 -20.49 0.27 -5.71
CA TYR A 230 -19.28 0.60 -4.94
C TYR A 230 -19.46 1.92 -4.16
N HIS A 231 -19.97 2.97 -4.78
CA HIS A 231 -20.18 4.29 -4.15
C HIS A 231 -21.10 4.24 -2.92
N GLU A 232 -22.06 3.29 -2.87
CA GLU A 232 -22.98 3.12 -1.74
C GLU A 232 -22.41 2.22 -0.63
N ARG A 233 -21.52 1.27 -0.97
CA ARG A 233 -21.11 0.19 -0.08
C ARG A 233 -19.69 0.34 0.44
N ARG A 234 -18.87 1.14 -0.23
CA ARG A 234 -17.42 1.28 0.04
C ARG A 234 -17.09 1.71 1.46
N ASP A 235 -17.98 2.39 2.14
CA ASP A 235 -17.73 2.96 3.46
C ASP A 235 -18.10 2.04 4.64
N PHE A 236 -18.71 0.88 4.38
CA PHE A 236 -19.20 -0.03 5.41
C PHE A 236 -18.28 -1.24 5.61
N PRO A 237 -17.43 -1.28 6.66
CA PRO A 237 -16.42 -2.32 6.84
C PRO A 237 -17.01 -3.72 7.10
N ALA A 238 -18.26 -3.81 7.60
CA ALA A 238 -18.96 -5.08 7.77
C ALA A 238 -19.48 -5.68 6.46
N LYS A 239 -19.57 -4.85 5.39
CA LYS A 239 -20.10 -5.27 4.08
C LYS A 239 -18.96 -5.63 3.14
N ARG A 240 -19.21 -6.58 2.24
CA ARG A 240 -18.29 -6.88 1.13
C ARG A 240 -18.46 -5.82 0.03
N GLY A 241 -18.10 -4.56 0.33
CA GLY A 241 -18.29 -3.38 -0.54
C GLY A 241 -17.06 -2.97 -1.35
N VAL A 242 -15.87 -3.43 -0.99
CA VAL A 242 -14.59 -3.06 -1.62
C VAL A 242 -14.04 -4.19 -2.50
N SER A 243 -13.03 -3.87 -3.32
CA SER A 243 -12.42 -4.82 -4.27
C SER A 243 -11.43 -5.79 -3.62
N TYR A 244 -10.77 -5.41 -2.51
CA TYR A 244 -9.65 -6.11 -1.87
C TYR A 244 -8.39 -6.22 -2.74
N LEU A 245 -8.26 -5.40 -3.79
CA LEU A 245 -7.16 -5.44 -4.77
C LEU A 245 -5.92 -4.62 -4.36
N ALA A 246 -5.95 -3.92 -3.23
CA ALA A 246 -4.83 -3.07 -2.81
C ALA A 246 -3.48 -3.82 -2.70
N PRO A 247 -3.38 -5.04 -2.12
CA PRO A 247 -2.13 -5.81 -2.13
C PRO A 247 -1.67 -6.15 -3.54
N HIS A 248 -2.60 -6.47 -4.44
CA HIS A 248 -2.29 -6.82 -5.83
C HIS A 248 -1.77 -5.62 -6.63
N LEU A 249 -2.25 -4.41 -6.35
CA LEU A 249 -1.72 -3.17 -6.91
C LEU A 249 -0.37 -2.80 -6.26
N ARG A 250 -0.17 -3.13 -4.98
CA ARG A 250 1.11 -2.89 -4.28
C ARG A 250 2.24 -3.78 -4.83
N PHE A 251 1.98 -5.07 -4.97
CA PHE A 251 2.97 -6.05 -5.46
C PHE A 251 2.91 -6.27 -6.97
N GLY A 252 2.03 -5.54 -7.66
CA GLY A 252 1.92 -5.57 -9.11
C GLY A 252 1.54 -6.94 -9.69
N THR A 253 0.86 -7.78 -8.93
CA THR A 253 0.22 -9.00 -9.44
C THR A 253 -1.05 -8.68 -10.23
N LEU A 254 -1.52 -7.43 -10.15
CA LEU A 254 -2.53 -6.80 -11.01
C LEU A 254 -1.92 -5.56 -11.67
N SER A 255 -2.08 -5.43 -12.98
CA SER A 255 -1.72 -4.21 -13.70
C SER A 255 -2.68 -3.06 -13.38
N ILE A 256 -2.14 -1.84 -13.28
CA ILE A 256 -2.98 -0.63 -13.15
C ILE A 256 -3.85 -0.42 -14.40
N ARG A 257 -3.38 -0.79 -15.60
CA ARG A 257 -4.14 -0.68 -16.85
C ARG A 257 -5.35 -1.59 -16.83
N GLN A 258 -5.20 -2.83 -16.37
CA GLN A 258 -6.31 -3.76 -16.17
C GLN A 258 -7.33 -3.25 -15.15
N ALA A 259 -6.85 -2.70 -14.03
CA ALA A 259 -7.72 -2.08 -13.04
C ALA A 259 -8.49 -0.88 -13.61
N VAL A 260 -7.83 0.01 -14.34
CA VAL A 260 -8.47 1.18 -14.97
C VAL A 260 -9.47 0.73 -16.02
N SER A 261 -9.15 -0.25 -16.87
CA SER A 261 -10.03 -0.76 -17.92
C SER A 261 -11.35 -1.36 -17.38
N LEU A 262 -11.36 -1.84 -16.13
CA LEU A 262 -12.60 -2.30 -15.48
C LEU A 262 -13.58 -1.14 -15.20
N ALA A 263 -13.09 0.09 -15.03
CA ALA A 263 -13.88 1.23 -14.59
C ALA A 263 -13.97 2.37 -15.62
N TRP A 264 -13.18 2.34 -16.67
CA TRP A 264 -13.12 3.40 -17.69
C TRP A 264 -13.04 2.82 -19.11
N PRO A 265 -13.83 3.35 -20.06
CA PRO A 265 -14.90 4.32 -19.84
C PRO A 265 -16.16 3.66 -19.23
N SER A 266 -16.84 4.35 -18.32
CA SER A 266 -18.09 3.86 -17.72
C SER A 266 -18.99 5.01 -17.27
N ASP A 267 -20.30 4.84 -17.48
CA ASP A 267 -21.35 5.75 -17.02
C ASP A 267 -21.87 5.39 -15.61
N SER A 268 -21.29 4.40 -14.95
CA SER A 268 -21.70 3.94 -13.63
C SER A 268 -21.06 4.79 -12.52
N ASP A 269 -21.88 5.37 -11.62
CA ASP A 269 -21.41 6.12 -10.46
C ASP A 269 -20.46 5.29 -9.57
N GLY A 270 -20.73 4.00 -9.43
CA GLY A 270 -19.87 3.08 -8.70
C GLY A 270 -18.52 2.90 -9.34
N ALA A 271 -18.47 2.67 -10.66
CA ALA A 271 -17.23 2.54 -11.41
C ALA A 271 -16.44 3.85 -11.42
N ALA A 272 -17.10 5.00 -11.63
CA ALA A 272 -16.47 6.32 -11.57
C ALA A 272 -15.89 6.63 -10.18
N THR A 273 -16.59 6.18 -9.12
CA THR A 273 -16.09 6.31 -7.75
C THR A 273 -14.86 5.42 -7.52
N TRP A 274 -14.89 4.17 -7.98
CA TRP A 274 -13.75 3.27 -7.84
C TRP A 274 -12.54 3.72 -8.67
N LEU A 275 -12.76 4.19 -9.90
CA LEU A 275 -11.71 4.84 -10.70
C LEU A 275 -11.08 6.03 -9.95
N SER A 276 -11.89 6.80 -9.25
CA SER A 276 -11.41 7.91 -8.41
C SER A 276 -10.40 7.47 -7.35
N GLU A 277 -10.55 6.24 -6.79
CA GLU A 277 -9.59 5.70 -5.83
C GLU A 277 -8.26 5.30 -6.48
N LEU A 278 -8.30 4.80 -7.72
CA LEU A 278 -7.08 4.55 -8.50
C LEU A 278 -6.35 5.85 -8.83
N ILE A 279 -7.10 6.92 -9.15
CA ILE A 279 -6.54 8.25 -9.40
C ILE A 279 -5.97 8.85 -8.10
N TRP A 280 -6.59 8.62 -6.92
CA TRP A 280 -6.04 9.02 -5.62
C TRP A 280 -4.68 8.36 -5.35
N ARG A 281 -4.56 7.06 -5.63
CA ARG A 281 -3.28 6.34 -5.51
C ARG A 281 -2.20 6.98 -6.37
N GLU A 282 -2.50 7.29 -7.63
CA GLU A 282 -1.56 7.92 -8.56
C GLU A 282 -1.23 9.36 -8.12
N PHE A 283 -2.22 10.13 -7.68
CA PHE A 283 -2.02 11.48 -7.14
C PHE A 283 -1.03 11.48 -5.98
N TYR A 284 -1.13 10.55 -5.03
CA TYR A 284 -0.19 10.46 -3.93
C TYR A 284 1.21 10.02 -4.39
N GLN A 285 1.33 9.16 -5.39
CA GLN A 285 2.63 8.78 -5.95
C GLN A 285 3.31 9.95 -6.66
N GLN A 286 2.57 10.72 -7.45
CA GLN A 286 3.10 11.94 -8.07
C GLN A 286 3.45 12.99 -7.03
N PHE A 287 2.61 13.15 -6.01
CA PHE A 287 2.86 14.08 -4.92
C PHE A 287 4.16 13.75 -4.18
N LEU A 288 4.35 12.48 -3.80
CA LEU A 288 5.59 12.04 -3.16
C LEU A 288 6.82 12.20 -4.06
N TRP A 289 6.67 11.95 -5.36
CA TRP A 289 7.76 12.13 -6.31
C TRP A 289 8.23 13.60 -6.43
N HIS A 290 7.29 14.56 -6.41
CA HIS A 290 7.60 15.99 -6.45
C HIS A 290 8.03 16.57 -5.09
N HIS A 291 7.59 15.95 -4.00
CA HIS A 291 7.78 16.38 -2.61
C HIS A 291 8.33 15.23 -1.75
N PRO A 292 9.54 14.71 -2.06
CA PRO A 292 10.09 13.53 -1.36
C PRO A 292 10.31 13.79 0.14
N GLU A 293 10.48 15.03 0.58
CA GLU A 293 10.55 15.42 1.98
C GLU A 293 9.31 15.04 2.78
N THR A 294 8.16 14.93 2.10
CA THR A 294 6.89 14.56 2.76
C THR A 294 6.86 13.12 3.26
N ALA A 295 7.80 12.28 2.84
CA ALA A 295 7.97 10.95 3.42
C ALA A 295 8.20 11.00 4.94
N THR A 296 8.81 12.07 5.46
CA THR A 296 9.18 12.21 6.87
C THR A 296 8.72 13.52 7.51
N GLU A 297 8.32 14.50 6.70
CA GLU A 297 7.92 15.83 7.15
C GLU A 297 6.48 16.15 6.77
N SER A 298 5.82 16.98 7.57
CA SER A 298 4.52 17.53 7.18
C SER A 298 4.67 18.48 6.00
N PHE A 299 3.79 18.34 5.00
CA PHE A 299 3.82 19.20 3.81
C PHE A 299 3.55 20.68 4.13
N LYS A 300 2.58 20.94 5.04
CA LYS A 300 2.27 22.32 5.45
C LYS A 300 3.31 22.81 6.45
N PRO A 301 4.05 23.91 6.16
CA PRO A 301 5.11 24.41 7.02
C PRO A 301 4.67 24.68 8.45
N ALA A 302 3.48 25.31 8.65
CA ALA A 302 2.91 25.58 9.97
C ALA A 302 2.80 24.37 10.90
N TYR A 303 2.79 23.16 10.33
CA TYR A 303 2.52 21.93 11.08
C TYR A 303 3.71 20.95 11.09
N LYS A 304 4.91 21.40 10.69
CA LYS A 304 6.12 20.56 10.69
C LYS A 304 6.51 20.15 12.11
N ASP A 305 6.48 21.10 13.04
CA ASP A 305 6.98 20.98 14.40
C ASP A 305 5.87 21.14 15.45
N LEU A 306 4.69 20.57 15.17
CA LEU A 306 3.60 20.54 16.16
C LEU A 306 4.05 19.87 17.45
N PRO A 307 3.95 20.55 18.61
CA PRO A 307 4.40 20.01 19.89
C PRO A 307 3.39 18.99 20.45
N PHE A 308 3.29 17.84 19.81
CA PHE A 308 2.42 16.76 20.29
C PHE A 308 2.90 16.23 21.64
N PRO A 309 2.00 15.98 22.62
CA PRO A 309 2.36 15.37 23.93
C PRO A 309 2.96 13.97 23.79
N ASN A 310 2.57 13.17 22.79
CA ASN A 310 3.13 11.86 22.47
C ASN A 310 3.14 10.87 23.67
N CYS A 311 1.99 10.68 24.32
CA CYS A 311 1.87 9.73 25.42
C CYS A 311 2.06 8.28 24.94
N GLU A 312 3.14 7.64 25.36
CA GLU A 312 3.50 6.27 24.97
C GLU A 312 2.46 5.23 25.42
N ASP A 313 1.90 5.36 26.63
CA ASP A 313 0.86 4.45 27.15
C ASP A 313 -0.41 4.49 26.28
N TRP A 314 -0.81 5.69 25.82
CA TRP A 314 -1.95 5.84 24.92
C TRP A 314 -1.65 5.30 23.53
N PHE A 315 -0.42 5.48 23.05
CA PHE A 315 0.02 4.89 21.78
C PHE A 315 -0.01 3.37 21.86
N GLN A 316 0.48 2.79 22.97
CA GLN A 316 0.43 1.34 23.14
C GLN A 316 -1.00 0.83 23.19
N ALA A 317 -1.90 1.48 23.96
CA ALA A 317 -3.32 1.13 24.01
C ALA A 317 -3.99 1.21 22.62
N TRP A 318 -3.63 2.20 21.81
CA TRP A 318 -4.10 2.32 20.44
C TRP A 318 -3.59 1.16 19.56
N LYS A 319 -2.31 0.85 19.61
CA LYS A 319 -1.73 -0.29 18.88
C LYS A 319 -2.42 -1.61 19.23
N ASP A 320 -2.72 -1.83 20.50
CA ASP A 320 -3.31 -3.07 20.99
C ASP A 320 -4.83 -3.16 20.82
N GLY A 321 -5.47 -2.08 20.34
CA GLY A 321 -6.92 -2.00 20.23
C GLY A 321 -7.59 -2.08 21.61
N GLN A 322 -7.12 -1.25 22.55
CA GLN A 322 -7.54 -1.17 23.97
C GLN A 322 -7.84 0.28 24.37
N THR A 323 -8.28 1.12 23.45
CA THR A 323 -8.56 2.54 23.71
C THR A 323 -9.86 2.77 24.47
N GLY A 324 -10.73 1.76 24.52
CA GLY A 324 -12.09 1.90 25.03
C GLY A 324 -13.07 2.51 24.03
N TYR A 325 -12.64 2.77 22.79
CA TYR A 325 -13.48 3.19 21.66
C TYR A 325 -13.67 2.03 20.68
N PRO A 326 -14.83 1.33 20.71
CA PRO A 326 -15.02 0.04 20.06
C PRO A 326 -14.67 -0.01 18.57
N ILE A 327 -14.99 1.03 17.79
CA ILE A 327 -14.69 1.05 16.34
C ILE A 327 -13.19 1.21 16.08
N VAL A 328 -12.47 1.97 16.92
CA VAL A 328 -11.02 2.15 16.84
C VAL A 328 -10.33 0.84 17.22
N ASP A 329 -10.76 0.24 18.34
CA ASP A 329 -10.20 -1.03 18.83
C ASP A 329 -10.43 -2.17 17.83
N ALA A 330 -11.62 -2.28 17.26
CA ALA A 330 -11.93 -3.25 16.21
C ALA A 330 -11.05 -3.05 14.95
N ALA A 331 -10.79 -1.81 14.56
CA ALA A 331 -9.94 -1.48 13.42
C ALA A 331 -8.49 -1.92 13.65
N MET A 332 -7.93 -1.59 14.83
CA MET A 332 -6.54 -1.92 15.18
C MET A 332 -6.37 -3.44 15.35
N ARG A 333 -7.34 -4.13 15.94
CA ARG A 333 -7.31 -5.60 16.05
C ARG A 333 -7.42 -6.28 14.69
N GLN A 334 -8.23 -5.77 13.75
CA GLN A 334 -8.24 -6.27 12.37
C GLN A 334 -6.85 -6.15 11.74
N LEU A 335 -6.22 -4.97 11.83
CA LEU A 335 -4.87 -4.74 11.30
C LEU A 335 -3.87 -5.75 11.87
N ASN A 336 -3.84 -5.90 13.19
CA ASN A 336 -2.90 -6.79 13.86
C ASN A 336 -3.08 -8.27 13.52
N GLN A 337 -4.32 -8.70 13.28
CA GLN A 337 -4.64 -10.09 12.97
C GLN A 337 -4.33 -10.46 11.52
N SER A 338 -4.48 -9.51 10.57
CA SER A 338 -4.53 -9.85 9.14
C SER A 338 -3.64 -9.00 8.22
N GLY A 339 -3.01 -7.95 8.75
CA GLY A 339 -2.31 -6.97 7.90
C GLY A 339 -3.25 -6.15 7.01
N TYR A 340 -4.56 -6.24 7.21
CA TYR A 340 -5.57 -5.51 6.44
C TYR A 340 -6.37 -4.57 7.33
N MET A 341 -6.67 -3.38 6.82
CA MET A 341 -7.62 -2.45 7.42
C MET A 341 -8.42 -1.76 6.32
N HIS A 342 -9.74 -1.76 6.47
CA HIS A 342 -10.65 -1.06 5.57
C HIS A 342 -10.39 0.45 5.55
N ASN A 343 -10.43 1.11 4.36
CA ASN A 343 -10.05 2.54 4.22
C ASN A 343 -10.78 3.47 5.21
N ARG A 344 -12.08 3.30 5.39
CA ARG A 344 -12.84 4.12 6.36
C ARG A 344 -12.30 4.02 7.78
N LEU A 345 -11.83 2.84 8.16
CA LEU A 345 -11.25 2.59 9.47
C LEU A 345 -9.84 3.18 9.61
N ARG A 346 -9.04 3.19 8.53
CA ARG A 346 -7.75 3.91 8.51
C ARG A 346 -7.95 5.39 8.83
N MET A 347 -8.95 6.01 8.20
CA MET A 347 -9.29 7.42 8.46
C MET A 347 -9.74 7.66 9.91
N ILE A 348 -10.56 6.76 10.48
CA ILE A 348 -11.08 6.90 11.85
C ILE A 348 -9.94 6.70 12.85
N SER A 349 -9.15 5.63 12.72
CA SER A 349 -8.07 5.31 13.66
C SER A 349 -6.92 6.32 13.60
N ALA A 350 -6.59 6.85 12.40
CA ALA A 350 -5.58 7.90 12.24
C ALA A 350 -6.05 9.23 12.82
N SER A 351 -7.31 9.64 12.53
CA SER A 351 -7.89 10.84 13.15
C SER A 351 -7.92 10.74 14.68
N PHE A 352 -8.27 9.57 15.23
CA PHE A 352 -8.27 9.35 16.67
C PHE A 352 -6.88 9.48 17.28
N LEU A 353 -5.86 8.85 16.66
CA LEU A 353 -4.48 8.98 17.13
C LEU A 353 -4.02 10.44 17.20
N VAL A 354 -4.24 11.19 16.12
CA VAL A 354 -3.69 12.56 16.01
C VAL A 354 -4.54 13.58 16.76
N LYS A 355 -5.86 13.44 16.76
CA LYS A 355 -6.77 14.48 17.25
C LYS A 355 -7.34 14.21 18.65
N ASP A 356 -7.45 12.94 19.04
CA ASP A 356 -7.93 12.55 20.36
C ASP A 356 -6.78 12.17 21.30
N LEU A 357 -5.77 11.46 20.80
CA LEU A 357 -4.60 11.10 21.62
C LEU A 357 -3.48 12.14 21.55
N LEU A 358 -3.54 13.09 20.64
CA LEU A 358 -2.50 14.12 20.43
C LEU A 358 -1.12 13.48 20.26
N ILE A 359 -1.04 12.48 19.39
CA ILE A 359 0.17 11.76 19.06
C ILE A 359 0.58 12.11 17.62
N ASP A 360 1.87 12.32 17.40
CA ASP A 360 2.43 12.63 16.10
C ASP A 360 2.03 11.56 15.06
N TRP A 361 1.54 12.02 13.91
CA TRP A 361 1.11 11.15 12.82
C TRP A 361 2.18 10.17 12.34
N ARG A 362 3.47 10.54 12.46
CA ARG A 362 4.60 9.71 12.07
C ARG A 362 4.67 8.39 12.85
N TRP A 363 4.28 8.41 14.13
CA TRP A 363 4.21 7.19 14.95
C TRP A 363 3.17 6.20 14.40
N GLY A 364 2.01 6.72 14.03
CA GLY A 364 0.94 5.89 13.46
C GLY A 364 1.28 5.42 12.04
N GLU A 365 1.87 6.28 11.22
CA GLU A 365 2.35 5.95 9.88
C GLU A 365 3.34 4.78 9.93
N GLN A 366 4.37 4.87 10.79
CA GLN A 366 5.37 3.82 10.96
C GLN A 366 4.75 2.51 11.44
N TYR A 367 3.76 2.56 12.34
CA TYR A 367 3.06 1.37 12.78
C TYR A 367 2.25 0.71 11.64
N PHE A 368 1.58 1.52 10.82
CA PHE A 368 0.90 1.02 9.63
C PHE A 368 1.89 0.46 8.61
N ALA A 369 3.03 1.10 8.42
CA ALA A 369 4.10 0.60 7.55
C ALA A 369 4.61 -0.78 7.96
N GLN A 370 4.65 -1.06 9.26
CA GLN A 370 5.05 -2.37 9.80
C GLN A 370 3.96 -3.45 9.66
N LYS A 371 2.67 -3.07 9.64
CA LYS A 371 1.56 -4.02 9.74
C LYS A 371 0.80 -4.24 8.43
N LEU A 372 0.69 -3.24 7.56
CA LEU A 372 -0.13 -3.33 6.36
C LEU A 372 0.49 -4.25 5.31
N LEU A 373 -0.28 -5.24 4.85
CA LEU A 373 0.06 -6.06 3.69
C LEU A 373 0.17 -5.20 2.41
N ASP A 374 -0.73 -4.24 2.24
CA ASP A 374 -0.79 -3.35 1.10
C ASP A 374 0.00 -2.04 1.31
N TYR A 375 0.99 -2.04 2.22
CA TYR A 375 1.77 -0.83 2.48
C TYR A 375 2.37 -0.25 1.20
N ASP A 376 1.99 0.97 0.90
CA ASP A 376 2.52 1.82 -0.17
C ASP A 376 2.85 3.17 0.46
N MET A 377 4.11 3.58 0.41
CA MET A 377 4.59 4.77 1.13
C MET A 377 3.79 6.02 0.73
N ALA A 378 3.58 6.26 -0.55
CA ALA A 378 2.86 7.44 -1.02
C ALA A 378 1.43 7.50 -0.49
N SER A 379 0.69 6.37 -0.58
CA SER A 379 -0.69 6.28 -0.10
C SER A 379 -0.78 6.33 1.43
N ASN A 380 0.16 5.70 2.14
CA ASN A 380 0.17 5.69 3.60
C ASN A 380 0.48 7.08 4.17
N VAL A 381 1.60 7.67 3.76
CA VAL A 381 2.00 9.03 4.18
C VAL A 381 0.94 10.07 3.79
N GLY A 382 0.44 10.01 2.53
CA GLY A 382 -0.61 10.90 2.06
C GLY A 382 -1.89 10.80 2.89
N GLY A 383 -2.33 9.57 3.20
CA GLY A 383 -3.51 9.29 4.03
C GLY A 383 -3.34 9.74 5.48
N TRP A 384 -2.17 9.51 6.09
CA TRP A 384 -1.85 9.97 7.44
C TRP A 384 -1.82 11.49 7.54
N GLN A 385 -1.13 12.17 6.62
CA GLN A 385 -1.08 13.63 6.59
C GLN A 385 -2.45 14.23 6.26
N TRP A 386 -3.29 13.55 5.44
CA TRP A 386 -4.68 13.96 5.22
C TRP A 386 -5.48 13.94 6.52
N ALA A 387 -5.42 12.87 7.29
CA ALA A 387 -6.11 12.73 8.59
C ALA A 387 -5.56 13.72 9.64
N ALA A 388 -4.24 13.92 9.65
CA ALA A 388 -3.55 14.85 10.53
C ALA A 388 -3.80 16.34 10.17
N SER A 389 -4.34 16.64 8.99
CA SER A 389 -4.51 18.01 8.46
C SER A 389 -3.20 18.72 8.05
N THR A 390 -2.11 17.98 7.92
CA THR A 390 -0.74 18.48 7.69
C THR A 390 -0.28 18.34 6.23
N GLY A 391 -1.03 17.58 5.42
CA GLY A 391 -0.65 17.21 4.04
C GLY A 391 -1.27 18.07 2.95
N CYS A 392 -1.05 17.62 1.70
CA CYS A 392 -1.74 18.13 0.52
C CYS A 392 -3.21 17.71 0.55
N ASP A 393 -4.09 18.54 0.01
CA ASP A 393 -5.56 18.33 0.00
C ASP A 393 -6.14 17.82 1.33
N ALA A 394 -5.42 18.06 2.44
CA ALA A 394 -5.78 17.55 3.74
C ALA A 394 -7.08 18.19 4.26
N GLN A 395 -7.83 17.43 5.02
CA GLN A 395 -9.02 17.98 5.67
C GLN A 395 -8.65 19.16 6.59
N PRO A 396 -9.55 20.15 6.75
CA PRO A 396 -9.31 21.25 7.68
C PRO A 396 -9.07 20.75 9.11
N TYR A 397 -8.15 21.37 9.85
CA TYR A 397 -7.77 20.92 11.20
C TYR A 397 -8.95 20.89 12.19
N PHE A 398 -9.93 21.76 11.99
CA PHE A 398 -11.14 21.82 12.84
C PHE A 398 -12.16 20.70 12.58
N ARG A 399 -11.98 19.91 11.49
CA ARG A 399 -12.83 18.75 11.20
C ARG A 399 -12.27 17.54 11.92
N ILE A 400 -12.72 17.31 13.16
CA ILE A 400 -12.33 16.20 14.01
C ILE A 400 -13.42 15.13 13.98
N PHE A 401 -13.07 13.90 13.73
CA PHE A 401 -14.02 12.79 13.72
C PHE A 401 -14.39 12.40 15.14
N ASN A 402 -15.69 12.43 15.47
CA ASN A 402 -16.18 11.83 16.70
C ASN A 402 -16.28 10.30 16.48
N PRO A 403 -15.50 9.47 17.18
CA PRO A 403 -15.42 8.03 16.93
C PRO A 403 -16.77 7.31 17.16
N ILE A 404 -17.60 7.78 18.10
CA ILE A 404 -18.92 7.20 18.36
C ILE A 404 -19.87 7.47 17.19
N THR A 405 -19.87 8.70 16.68
CA THR A 405 -20.70 9.08 15.53
C THR A 405 -20.27 8.34 14.26
N GLN A 406 -18.95 8.20 14.05
CA GLN A 406 -18.41 7.42 12.94
C GLN A 406 -18.81 5.94 13.06
N SER A 407 -18.73 5.38 14.26
CA SER A 407 -19.11 3.99 14.55
C SER A 407 -20.60 3.75 14.21
N ARG A 408 -21.51 4.58 14.71
CA ARG A 408 -22.96 4.48 14.43
C ARG A 408 -23.28 4.61 12.95
N LYS A 409 -22.53 5.47 12.22
CA LYS A 409 -22.74 5.71 10.80
C LYS A 409 -22.27 4.55 9.92
N PHE A 410 -21.09 3.99 10.18
CA PHE A 410 -20.42 3.05 9.28
C PHE A 410 -20.49 1.58 9.73
N ASP A 411 -20.87 1.32 10.96
CA ASP A 411 -21.19 -0.02 11.48
C ASP A 411 -22.50 0.00 12.31
N PRO A 412 -23.64 0.45 11.74
CA PRO A 412 -24.86 0.78 12.50
C PRO A 412 -25.41 -0.35 13.35
N ASP A 413 -25.16 -1.60 12.96
CA ASP A 413 -25.57 -2.80 13.69
C ASP A 413 -24.46 -3.37 14.57
N GLY A 414 -23.27 -2.78 14.59
CA GLY A 414 -22.10 -3.23 15.35
C GLY A 414 -21.55 -4.59 14.87
N GLN A 415 -21.76 -4.95 13.60
CA GLN A 415 -21.33 -6.25 13.07
C GLN A 415 -19.81 -6.34 12.94
N PHE A 416 -19.18 -5.26 12.52
CA PHE A 416 -17.72 -5.18 12.43
C PHE A 416 -17.09 -5.20 13.83
N ILE A 417 -17.64 -4.41 14.77
CA ILE A 417 -17.17 -4.39 16.16
C ILE A 417 -17.27 -5.81 16.76
N ARG A 418 -18.42 -6.50 16.67
CA ARG A 418 -18.58 -7.86 17.22
C ARG A 418 -17.56 -8.86 16.66
N ARG A 419 -17.14 -8.69 15.41
CA ARG A 419 -16.17 -9.60 14.78
C ARG A 419 -14.78 -9.48 15.42
N TYR A 420 -14.33 -8.26 15.73
CA TYR A 420 -12.97 -8.00 16.18
C TYR A 420 -12.87 -7.66 17.67
N VAL A 421 -14.00 -7.39 18.33
CA VAL A 421 -14.11 -7.14 19.76
C VAL A 421 -15.19 -8.07 20.33
N PRO A 422 -14.92 -9.39 20.41
CA PRO A 422 -15.93 -10.39 20.79
C PRO A 422 -16.48 -10.20 22.20
N GLU A 423 -15.74 -9.55 23.10
CA GLU A 423 -16.19 -9.21 24.45
C GLU A 423 -17.40 -8.26 24.45
N LEU A 424 -17.67 -7.55 23.34
CA LEU A 424 -18.84 -6.69 23.17
C LEU A 424 -20.01 -7.39 22.44
N ALA A 425 -19.89 -8.67 22.11
CA ALA A 425 -20.86 -9.37 21.27
C ALA A 425 -22.27 -9.43 21.88
N SER A 426 -22.39 -9.46 23.21
CA SER A 426 -23.66 -9.49 23.94
C SER A 426 -24.40 -8.16 23.99
N LEU A 427 -23.72 -7.05 23.64
CA LEU A 427 -24.31 -5.71 23.67
C LEU A 427 -25.30 -5.49 22.51
N ASP A 428 -26.36 -4.75 22.79
CA ASP A 428 -27.28 -4.30 21.74
C ASP A 428 -26.61 -3.31 20.77
N LYS A 429 -27.30 -3.02 19.67
CA LYS A 429 -26.78 -2.15 18.62
C LYS A 429 -26.60 -0.68 19.01
N GLN A 430 -27.11 -0.24 20.16
CA GLN A 430 -26.90 1.13 20.66
C GLN A 430 -25.74 1.19 21.64
N ALA A 431 -25.71 0.26 22.58
CA ALA A 431 -24.69 0.14 23.62
C ALA A 431 -23.31 -0.19 23.06
N ILE A 432 -23.25 -1.00 21.99
CA ILE A 432 -21.97 -1.48 21.43
C ILE A 432 -21.02 -0.37 20.94
N HIS A 433 -21.55 0.80 20.57
CA HIS A 433 -20.75 1.93 20.07
C HIS A 433 -20.09 2.76 21.17
N ALA A 434 -20.67 2.74 22.37
CA ALA A 434 -20.20 3.49 23.55
C ALA A 434 -20.71 2.81 24.84
N PRO A 435 -20.15 1.66 25.24
CA PRO A 435 -20.63 0.88 26.38
C PRO A 435 -20.69 1.68 27.69
N TRP A 436 -19.77 2.61 27.90
CA TRP A 436 -19.73 3.46 29.11
C TRP A 436 -20.84 4.53 29.18
N GLN A 437 -21.55 4.78 28.07
CA GLN A 437 -22.68 5.70 28.00
C GLN A 437 -24.03 4.98 28.06
N ALA A 438 -24.01 3.64 28.03
CA ALA A 438 -25.24 2.85 27.98
C ALA A 438 -26.01 2.92 29.31
N LYS A 439 -27.32 3.19 29.23
CA LYS A 439 -28.19 3.26 30.41
C LYS A 439 -28.45 1.88 31.05
N GLN A 440 -28.42 0.84 30.22
CA GLN A 440 -28.61 -0.55 30.62
C GLN A 440 -27.60 -1.42 29.89
N LEU A 441 -26.96 -2.29 30.62
CA LEU A 441 -26.02 -3.27 30.10
C LEU A 441 -26.49 -4.68 30.55
N PRO A 442 -26.17 -5.76 29.81
CA PRO A 442 -26.38 -7.12 30.27
C PRO A 442 -25.73 -7.32 31.64
N ILE A 443 -26.39 -8.11 32.53
CA ILE A 443 -25.91 -8.36 33.90
C ILE A 443 -24.49 -8.95 33.91
N GLU A 444 -24.17 -9.72 32.86
CA GLU A 444 -22.90 -10.41 32.73
C GLU A 444 -21.76 -9.48 32.24
N PHE A 445 -22.08 -8.30 31.70
CA PHE A 445 -21.09 -7.36 31.13
C PHE A 445 -20.78 -6.23 32.12
N ARG A 446 -19.50 -6.06 32.42
CA ARG A 446 -18.97 -5.01 33.31
C ARG A 446 -18.07 -4.06 32.55
N SER A 447 -18.59 -2.87 32.26
CA SER A 447 -17.81 -1.79 31.64
C SER A 447 -16.60 -1.45 32.50
N GLY A 448 -15.43 -1.25 31.88
CA GLY A 448 -14.15 -0.99 32.54
C GLY A 448 -13.45 -2.27 33.05
N LYS A 449 -14.08 -3.44 33.00
CA LYS A 449 -13.49 -4.72 33.39
C LYS A 449 -13.43 -5.72 32.26
N ASP A 450 -14.57 -6.01 31.62
CA ASP A 450 -14.65 -6.96 30.52
C ASP A 450 -14.26 -6.29 29.18
N TYR A 451 -14.40 -4.97 29.11
CA TYR A 451 -13.88 -4.11 28.05
C TYR A 451 -13.39 -2.79 28.68
N PRO A 452 -12.26 -2.21 28.22
CA PRO A 452 -11.66 -1.03 28.85
C PRO A 452 -12.59 0.20 28.82
N ALA A 453 -12.47 1.05 29.85
CA ALA A 453 -13.04 2.38 29.79
C ALA A 453 -12.28 3.24 28.76
N PRO A 454 -12.89 4.29 28.19
CA PRO A 454 -12.19 5.22 27.32
C PRO A 454 -10.94 5.80 27.99
N ILE A 455 -9.79 5.72 27.32
CA ILE A 455 -8.53 6.26 27.83
C ILE A 455 -8.49 7.78 27.80
N VAL A 456 -9.34 8.42 27.02
CA VAL A 456 -9.50 9.87 26.90
C VAL A 456 -10.98 10.23 26.74
N ASP A 457 -11.34 11.46 27.12
CA ASP A 457 -12.65 12.06 26.81
C ASP A 457 -12.56 12.83 25.49
N HIS A 458 -13.37 12.44 24.50
CA HIS A 458 -13.35 13.00 23.15
C HIS A 458 -13.57 14.53 23.14
N ASP A 459 -14.52 15.05 23.93
CA ASP A 459 -14.83 16.49 23.89
C ASP A 459 -13.69 17.32 24.46
N THR A 460 -13.05 16.84 25.52
CA THR A 460 -11.85 17.45 26.10
C THR A 460 -10.70 17.46 25.10
N GLN A 461 -10.39 16.30 24.51
CA GLN A 461 -9.28 16.16 23.55
C GLN A 461 -9.50 16.99 22.28
N ARG A 462 -10.73 17.05 21.81
CA ARG A 462 -11.10 17.90 20.68
C ARG A 462 -10.75 19.37 20.92
N HIS A 463 -11.01 19.91 22.13
CA HIS A 463 -10.65 21.29 22.45
C HIS A 463 -9.13 21.49 22.50
N LEU A 464 -8.39 20.53 23.06
CA LEU A 464 -6.92 20.56 23.09
C LEU A 464 -6.33 20.50 21.68
N ALA A 465 -6.85 19.63 20.82
CA ALA A 465 -6.41 19.53 19.42
C ALA A 465 -6.64 20.86 18.68
N LEU A 466 -7.84 21.46 18.82
CA LEU A 466 -8.13 22.76 18.19
C LEU A 466 -7.18 23.86 18.65
N ALA A 467 -6.85 23.91 19.94
CA ALA A 467 -5.92 24.88 20.50
C ALA A 467 -4.50 24.67 19.93
N LEU A 468 -4.01 23.41 19.90
CA LEU A 468 -2.69 23.04 19.38
C LEU A 468 -2.51 23.49 17.92
N PHE A 469 -3.44 23.13 17.04
CA PHE A 469 -3.36 23.46 15.61
C PHE A 469 -3.55 24.96 15.33
N LYS A 470 -4.40 25.65 16.11
CA LYS A 470 -4.61 27.09 15.99
C LYS A 470 -3.35 27.86 16.37
N GLN A 471 -2.72 27.51 17.48
CA GLN A 471 -1.48 28.16 17.94
C GLN A 471 -0.36 28.06 16.89
N ALA A 472 -0.17 26.89 16.27
CA ALA A 472 0.84 26.71 15.25
C ALA A 472 0.55 27.55 13.98
N GLY A 473 -0.71 27.63 13.54
CA GLY A 473 -1.08 28.47 12.41
C GLY A 473 -0.96 29.98 12.66
N GLU A 474 -1.09 30.45 13.91
CA GLU A 474 -0.87 31.85 14.29
C GLU A 474 0.61 32.20 14.35
N GLN A 475 1.48 31.28 14.74
CA GLN A 475 2.94 31.46 14.77
C GLN A 475 3.51 31.65 13.35
N GLU A 476 3.08 30.82 12.38
CA GLU A 476 3.51 30.95 10.97
C GLU A 476 3.13 32.31 10.33
N GLN A 477 2.03 32.94 10.78
CA GLN A 477 1.62 34.24 10.25
C GLN A 477 2.39 35.43 10.88
N ALA A 478 3.10 35.17 11.96
CA ALA A 478 3.85 36.19 12.71
C ALA A 478 5.35 36.23 12.32
N ASP A 479 5.87 35.14 11.77
CA ASP A 479 7.22 35.02 11.21
C ASP A 479 7.22 35.40 9.69
#